data_6260caef0cc807d515b4b81f0e789316
#
_entry.id   6260caef0cc807d515b4b81f0e789316
#
_cell.length_a   1.000
_cell.length_b   1.000
_cell.length_c   1.000
_cell.angle_alpha   90.00
_cell.angle_beta   90.00
_cell.angle_gamma   90.00
#
_symmetry.space_group_name_H-M   'P 1'
#
loop_
_entity.id
_entity.type
_entity.pdbx_description
1 polymer ?
#
loop_
_entity_poly.entity_id
_entity_poly.type
_entity_poly.pdbx_seq_one_letter_code
_entity_poly.pdbx_strand_id
1 'polypeptide(L)'
;MTTWELSLLATPEAVPEVRRLLHRHDHDHDVRLCVTELLTNVIDHVGEGTPATVRVAVLPTGHTRVEVTDPDPRALPLLTGPAGVTDESGRGLTLLDALALRWGVERCGDRKTVWCELA
;
A
#
# COMPACT_ATOMS: atom_id res chain seq x y z
N MET A 1 -12.23 -12.28 13.02
CA MET A 1 -11.23 -11.69 12.10
C MET A 1 -11.44 -10.18 12.04
N THR A 2 -10.39 -9.43 12.24
CA THR A 2 -10.48 -7.98 12.27
C THR A 2 -10.07 -7.39 10.92
N THR A 3 -10.91 -6.56 10.36
CA THR A 3 -10.62 -5.88 9.10
C THR A 3 -10.87 -4.38 9.28
N TRP A 4 -9.96 -3.58 8.80
CA TRP A 4 -10.06 -2.13 8.81
C TRP A 4 -9.99 -1.66 7.36
N GLU A 5 -10.86 -0.73 6.99
CA GLU A 5 -10.91 -0.25 5.62
C GLU A 5 -11.23 1.23 5.59
N LEU A 6 -10.58 1.96 4.69
CA LEU A 6 -10.79 3.39 4.53
C LEU A 6 -10.66 3.76 3.05
N SER A 7 -11.64 4.49 2.54
CA SER A 7 -11.58 5.06 1.19
C SER A 7 -11.23 6.53 1.30
N LEU A 8 -10.30 6.99 0.49
CA LEU A 8 -9.77 8.34 0.56
C LEU A 8 -9.25 8.80 -0.79
N LEU A 9 -8.88 10.07 -0.87
CA LEU A 9 -8.14 10.57 -2.01
C LEU A 9 -6.66 10.54 -1.63
N ALA A 10 -5.84 10.01 -2.52
CA ALA A 10 -4.42 9.84 -2.27
C ALA A 10 -3.70 11.18 -2.44
N THR A 11 -3.54 11.87 -1.34
CA THR A 11 -2.85 13.17 -1.30
C THR A 11 -1.75 13.14 -0.26
N PRO A 12 -0.73 14.00 -0.39
CA PRO A 12 0.30 14.06 0.63
C PRO A 12 -0.26 14.34 2.03
N GLU A 13 -1.33 15.11 2.12
CA GLU A 13 -1.97 15.43 3.40
C GLU A 13 -2.68 14.23 4.01
N ALA A 14 -3.14 13.31 3.17
CA ALA A 14 -3.85 12.14 3.66
C ALA A 14 -2.91 11.12 4.33
N VAL A 15 -1.65 11.11 3.96
CA VAL A 15 -0.71 10.12 4.47
C VAL A 15 -0.55 10.19 6.01
N PRO A 16 -0.25 11.35 6.61
CA PRO A 16 -0.16 11.39 8.06
C PRO A 16 -1.50 11.14 8.77
N GLU A 17 -2.60 11.48 8.11
CA GLU A 17 -3.93 11.19 8.66
C GLU A 17 -4.17 9.70 8.79
N VAL A 18 -3.86 8.95 7.73
CA VAL A 18 -4.02 7.50 7.72
C VAL A 18 -3.11 6.87 8.76
N ARG A 19 -1.88 7.35 8.89
CA ARG A 19 -0.96 6.84 9.91
C ARG A 19 -1.51 7.03 11.31
N ARG A 20 -2.13 8.17 11.59
CA ARG A 20 -2.75 8.41 12.89
C ARG A 20 -3.91 7.48 13.15
N LEU A 21 -4.75 7.25 12.14
CA LEU A 21 -5.88 6.35 12.28
C LEU A 21 -5.41 4.93 12.56
N LEU A 22 -4.40 4.48 11.85
CA LEU A 22 -3.85 3.14 12.07
C LEU A 22 -3.25 3.01 13.48
N HIS A 23 -2.60 4.05 13.95
CA HIS A 23 -2.04 4.06 15.29
C HIS A 23 -3.16 3.94 16.34
N ARG A 24 -4.28 4.62 16.14
CA ARG A 24 -5.43 4.54 17.04
C ARG A 24 -6.04 3.15 17.09
N HIS A 25 -5.91 2.39 16.00
CA HIS A 25 -6.45 1.04 15.92
C HIS A 25 -5.40 -0.02 16.28
N ASP A 26 -4.34 0.40 16.96
CA ASP A 26 -3.29 -0.48 17.46
C ASP A 26 -2.52 -1.26 16.40
N HIS A 27 -2.48 -0.73 15.18
CA HIS A 27 -1.63 -1.33 14.15
C HIS A 27 -0.18 -0.92 14.40
N ASP A 28 0.72 -1.88 14.21
CA ASP A 28 2.11 -1.64 14.54
C ASP A 28 2.82 -0.77 13.50
N HIS A 29 4.07 -0.47 13.79
CA HIS A 29 4.88 0.41 12.97
C HIS A 29 5.04 -0.11 11.55
N ASP A 30 5.26 -1.40 11.37
CA ASP A 30 5.48 -1.97 10.04
C ASP A 30 4.23 -1.87 9.18
N VAL A 31 3.05 -2.07 9.75
CA VAL A 31 1.80 -1.90 9.03
C VAL A 31 1.66 -0.45 8.59
N ARG A 32 1.89 0.50 9.49
CA ARG A 32 1.80 1.92 9.17
C ARG A 32 2.78 2.32 8.08
N LEU A 33 3.98 1.78 8.14
CA LEU A 33 5.01 2.07 7.16
C LEU A 33 4.63 1.52 5.79
N CYS A 34 4.13 0.29 5.72
CA CYS A 34 3.70 -0.30 4.46
C CYS A 34 2.54 0.46 3.84
N VAL A 35 1.56 0.86 4.64
CA VAL A 35 0.45 1.66 4.13
C VAL A 35 0.97 2.99 3.57
N THR A 36 1.87 3.63 4.28
CA THR A 36 2.46 4.90 3.83
C THR A 36 3.13 4.73 2.47
N GLU A 37 3.94 3.68 2.32
CA GLU A 37 4.65 3.46 1.08
C GLU A 37 3.72 3.14 -0.08
N LEU A 38 2.70 2.34 0.16
CA LEU A 38 1.74 2.01 -0.89
C LEU A 38 0.92 3.22 -1.31
N LEU A 39 0.51 4.07 -0.37
CA LEU A 39 -0.20 5.31 -0.71
C LEU A 39 0.69 6.27 -1.46
N THR A 40 1.94 6.41 -1.04
CA THR A 40 2.89 7.26 -1.72
C THR A 40 3.11 6.80 -3.16
N ASN A 41 3.14 5.49 -3.40
CA ASN A 41 3.21 4.95 -4.75
C ASN A 41 2.02 5.37 -5.59
N VAL A 42 0.82 5.38 -5.05
CA VAL A 42 -0.35 5.86 -5.78
C VAL A 42 -0.18 7.33 -6.14
N ILE A 43 0.24 8.15 -5.20
CA ILE A 43 0.44 9.57 -5.44
C ILE A 43 1.47 9.80 -6.55
N ASP A 44 2.59 9.10 -6.48
CA ASP A 44 3.70 9.31 -7.40
C ASP A 44 3.48 8.73 -8.79
N HIS A 45 2.79 7.62 -8.90
CA HIS A 45 2.70 6.87 -10.15
C HIS A 45 1.33 6.90 -10.82
N VAL A 46 0.28 7.11 -10.05
CA VAL A 46 -1.06 7.23 -10.60
C VAL A 46 -1.45 8.70 -10.64
N GLY A 47 -1.23 9.39 -9.56
CA GLY A 47 -1.47 10.82 -9.50
C GLY A 47 -2.06 11.26 -8.18
N GLU A 48 -1.71 12.48 -7.79
CA GLU A 48 -2.26 13.08 -6.58
C GLU A 48 -3.76 13.29 -6.75
N GLY A 49 -4.53 12.97 -5.72
CA GLY A 49 -5.98 13.08 -5.75
C GLY A 49 -6.69 11.84 -6.26
N THR A 50 -5.95 10.78 -6.57
CA THR A 50 -6.54 9.53 -7.03
C THR A 50 -7.36 8.88 -5.92
N PRO A 51 -8.59 8.44 -6.19
CA PRO A 51 -9.33 7.67 -5.21
C PRO A 51 -8.61 6.36 -4.89
N ALA A 52 -8.46 6.07 -3.63
CA ALA A 52 -7.79 4.85 -3.19
C ALA A 52 -8.53 4.24 -2.00
N THR A 53 -8.44 2.93 -1.87
CA THR A 53 -8.99 2.23 -0.71
C THR A 53 -7.86 1.50 -0.02
N VAL A 54 -7.71 1.75 1.28
CA VAL A 54 -6.74 1.08 2.12
C VAL A 54 -7.46 0.05 2.95
N ARG A 55 -6.96 -1.18 2.96
CA ARG A 55 -7.56 -2.25 3.75
C ARG A 55 -6.47 -2.96 4.53
N VAL A 56 -6.72 -3.19 5.81
CA VAL A 56 -5.81 -3.95 6.68
C VAL A 56 -6.62 -5.06 7.32
N ALA A 57 -6.19 -6.28 7.14
CA ALA A 57 -6.90 -7.45 7.66
C ALA A 57 -5.94 -8.40 8.36
N VAL A 58 -6.37 -8.96 9.48
CA VAL A 58 -5.63 -10.02 10.14
C VAL A 58 -6.15 -11.34 9.58
N LEU A 59 -5.27 -12.12 9.00
CA LEU A 59 -5.61 -13.39 8.39
C LEU A 59 -5.73 -14.50 9.43
N PRO A 60 -6.38 -15.63 9.09
CA PRO A 60 -6.46 -16.77 10.01
C PRO A 60 -5.11 -17.28 10.47
N THR A 61 -4.06 -17.05 9.67
CA THR A 61 -2.71 -17.46 10.02
C THR A 61 -2.09 -16.58 11.10
N GLY A 62 -2.72 -15.44 11.43
CA GLY A 62 -2.15 -14.45 12.33
C GLY A 62 -1.35 -13.38 11.62
N HIS A 63 -1.08 -13.56 10.33
CA HIS A 63 -0.39 -12.53 9.56
C HIS A 63 -1.31 -11.36 9.25
N THR A 64 -0.76 -10.20 9.01
CA THR A 64 -1.52 -9.02 8.63
C THR A 64 -1.37 -8.78 7.14
N ARG A 65 -2.48 -8.60 6.45
CA ARG A 65 -2.48 -8.27 5.03
C ARG A 65 -2.86 -6.81 4.86
N VAL A 66 -2.05 -6.08 4.13
CA VAL A 66 -2.28 -4.67 3.79
C VAL A 66 -2.56 -4.59 2.30
N GLU A 67 -3.60 -3.87 1.92
CA GLU A 67 -3.97 -3.68 0.51
C GLU A 67 -4.24 -2.22 0.24
N VAL A 68 -3.78 -1.72 -0.90
CA VAL A 68 -4.16 -0.41 -1.40
C VAL A 68 -4.63 -0.58 -2.83
N THR A 69 -5.87 -0.20 -3.08
CA THR A 69 -6.52 -0.34 -4.38
C THR A 69 -6.71 1.01 -5.03
N ASP A 70 -6.38 1.12 -6.31
CA ASP A 70 -6.62 2.34 -7.09
C ASP A 70 -7.25 1.98 -8.43
N PRO A 71 -7.81 2.97 -9.17
CA PRO A 71 -8.54 2.69 -10.41
C PRO A 71 -7.68 2.67 -11.66
N ASP A 72 -6.37 2.58 -11.55
CA ASP A 72 -5.52 2.57 -12.73
C ASP A 72 -4.71 1.28 -12.80
N PRO A 73 -5.16 0.28 -13.59
CA PRO A 73 -4.47 -0.99 -13.69
C PRO A 73 -3.16 -0.92 -14.46
N ARG A 74 -2.88 0.21 -15.11
CA ARG A 74 -1.71 0.33 -15.96
C ARG A 74 -0.47 0.83 -15.26
N ALA A 75 -0.62 1.53 -14.16
CA ALA A 75 0.49 2.22 -13.52
C ALA A 75 1.31 1.28 -12.65
N LEU A 76 2.16 0.50 -13.29
CA LEU A 76 2.99 -0.47 -12.59
C LEU A 76 4.48 -0.38 -12.90
N PRO A 77 5.02 0.80 -13.11
CA PRO A 77 6.43 0.87 -13.50
C PRO A 77 7.39 0.28 -12.48
N LEU A 78 7.05 0.35 -11.23
CA LEU A 78 7.93 -0.14 -10.19
C LEU A 78 7.96 -1.65 -10.06
N LEU A 79 6.96 -2.30 -10.61
CA LEU A 79 6.83 -3.73 -10.44
C LEU A 79 7.53 -4.52 -11.52
N THR A 80 7.96 -3.85 -12.56
CA THR A 80 8.53 -4.54 -13.68
C THR A 80 10.04 -4.36 -13.78
N GLY A 81 10.56 -3.40 -13.14
CA GLY A 81 11.94 -3.08 -13.33
C GLY A 81 12.77 -3.43 -12.16
N PRO A 82 13.72 -4.25 -12.35
CA PRO A 82 14.59 -4.57 -11.28
C PRO A 82 15.27 -3.33 -10.88
N ALA A 83 15.45 -2.66 -11.75
CA ALA A 83 16.29 -1.75 -11.37
C ALA A 83 15.75 -0.47 -11.10
N GLY A 84 14.64 -0.42 -11.35
CA GLY A 84 13.98 0.76 -11.07
C GLY A 84 14.43 1.44 -9.94
N VAL A 85 15.05 0.64 -9.40
CA VAL A 85 15.56 0.93 -8.25
C VAL A 85 16.34 2.09 -8.05
N THR A 86 16.79 2.67 -8.97
CA THR A 86 17.59 3.82 -8.74
C THR A 86 16.78 5.07 -8.51
N ASP A 87 15.51 5.08 -8.77
CA ASP A 87 14.76 6.28 -8.54
C ASP A 87 14.07 6.23 -7.19
N GLU A 88 13.61 7.37 -6.73
CA GLU A 88 12.98 7.47 -5.43
C GLU A 88 11.73 6.64 -5.32
N SER A 89 11.03 6.47 -6.41
CA SER A 89 9.81 5.70 -6.41
C SER A 89 10.08 4.24 -6.12
N GLY A 90 11.25 3.76 -6.47
CA GLY A 90 11.60 2.38 -6.22
C GLY A 90 11.81 2.06 -4.75
N ARG A 91 11.97 3.08 -3.94
CA ARG A 91 12.21 2.85 -2.51
C ARG A 91 11.03 2.19 -1.83
N GLY A 92 9.81 2.53 -2.24
CA GLY A 92 8.63 1.95 -1.62
C GLY A 92 8.62 0.45 -1.76
N LEU A 93 8.89 -0.04 -2.95
CA LEU A 93 8.91 -1.48 -3.20
C LEU A 93 10.10 -2.15 -2.54
N THR A 94 11.24 -1.47 -2.48
CA THR A 94 12.40 -2.00 -1.79
C THR A 94 12.09 -2.19 -0.30
N LEU A 95 11.37 -1.25 0.28
CA LEU A 95 10.97 -1.33 1.66
C LEU A 95 10.00 -2.48 1.89
N LEU A 96 9.04 -2.68 0.99
CA LEU A 96 8.13 -3.81 1.08
C LEU A 96 8.89 -5.13 1.03
N ASP A 97 9.88 -5.25 0.16
CA ASP A 97 10.68 -6.45 0.08
C ASP A 97 11.41 -6.72 1.41
N ALA A 98 11.82 -5.68 2.10
CA ALA A 98 12.54 -5.83 3.36
C ALA A 98 11.61 -6.20 4.52
N LEU A 99 10.39 -5.67 4.51
CA LEU A 99 9.47 -5.83 5.63
C LEU A 99 8.46 -6.95 5.47
N ALA A 100 8.02 -7.18 4.26
CA ALA A 100 6.91 -8.10 4.02
C ALA A 100 7.39 -9.54 3.85
N LEU A 101 6.58 -10.47 4.31
CA LEU A 101 6.80 -11.88 4.03
C LEU A 101 6.64 -12.14 2.54
N ARG A 102 5.67 -11.46 1.93
CA ARG A 102 5.45 -11.48 0.49
C ARG A 102 4.57 -10.30 0.10
N TRP A 103 4.62 -9.93 -1.16
CA TRP A 103 3.80 -8.86 -1.68
C TRP A 103 3.55 -9.11 -3.17
N GLY A 104 2.56 -8.42 -3.71
CA GLY A 104 2.25 -8.58 -5.12
C GLY A 104 1.22 -7.57 -5.59
N VAL A 105 0.78 -7.76 -6.82
CA VAL A 105 -0.22 -6.90 -7.44
C VAL A 105 -1.30 -7.77 -8.05
N GLU A 106 -2.53 -7.41 -7.79
CA GLU A 106 -3.68 -8.04 -8.40
C GLU A 106 -4.40 -7.02 -9.27
N ARG A 107 -4.73 -7.39 -10.48
CA ARG A 107 -5.51 -6.56 -11.39
C ARG A 107 -6.88 -7.19 -11.55
N CYS A 108 -7.91 -6.38 -11.42
CA CYS A 108 -9.27 -6.86 -11.57
C CYS A 108 -10.07 -5.80 -12.30
N GLY A 109 -10.34 -6.05 -13.59
CA GLY A 109 -11.06 -5.10 -14.42
C GLY A 109 -10.28 -3.80 -14.56
N ASP A 110 -10.87 -2.73 -14.09
CA ASP A 110 -10.29 -1.39 -14.17
C ASP A 110 -9.56 -0.99 -12.90
N ARG A 111 -9.26 -1.94 -12.04
CA ARG A 111 -8.63 -1.66 -10.75
C ARG A 111 -7.34 -2.44 -10.58
N LYS A 112 -6.50 -1.92 -9.68
CA LYS A 112 -5.28 -2.57 -9.30
C LYS A 112 -5.19 -2.55 -7.78
N THR A 113 -4.82 -3.67 -7.19
CA THR A 113 -4.55 -3.75 -5.75
C THR A 113 -3.09 -4.15 -5.56
N VAL A 114 -2.34 -3.32 -4.87
CA VAL A 114 -1.00 -3.68 -4.41
C VAL A 114 -1.15 -4.14 -2.97
N TRP A 115 -0.62 -5.29 -2.64
CA TRP A 115 -0.82 -5.89 -1.32
C TRP A 115 0.50 -6.42 -0.76
N CYS A 116 0.54 -6.54 0.56
CA CYS A 116 1.64 -7.22 1.23
C CYS A 116 1.13 -7.94 2.45
N GLU A 117 1.86 -8.96 2.88
CA GLU A 117 1.57 -9.69 4.11
C GLU A 117 2.75 -9.55 5.05
N LEU A 118 2.46 -9.26 6.30
CA LEU A 118 3.43 -9.05 7.36
C LEU A 118 3.27 -10.12 8.43
N ALA A 119 4.34 -10.43 9.09
CA ALA A 119 4.33 -11.41 10.16
C ALA A 119 3.46 -10.98 11.34
#